data_2f6e9235fa6e607dfeb20620682b135d
#
_entry.id   2f6e9235fa6e607dfeb20620682b135d
#
_cell.length_a   1.000
_cell.length_b   1.000
_cell.length_c   1.000
_cell.angle_alpha   90.00
_cell.angle_beta   90.00
_cell.angle_gamma   90.00
#
_symmetry.space_group_name_H-M   'P 1'
#
loop_
_entity.id
_entity.type
_entity.pdbx_description
1 polymer ?
#
loop_
_entity_poly.entity_id
_entity_poly.type
_entity_poly.pdbx_seq_one_letter_code
_entity_poly.pdbx_strand_id
1 'polypeptide(L)'
;MKTRNHTVTAIIAAFVLAATGSTSLAATGNGTSSEAGRAALAVAQAKISPAQAIAAAEAKAGGKATGIDLKHKNGATYYKVETRQGNQEHKLEIDAQSGQVLNSKTKTEKDAPPQAKISLQQAIAAAEAKVGGKAIEADLEHEKGSVVYDVEVLAANGTKHDVKVNADNGQVISSKVDHPD
;
A
#
# COMPACT_ATOMS: atom_id res chain seq x y z
N MET A 1 37.83 1.77 45.08
CA MET A 1 37.58 1.55 43.66
C MET A 1 36.65 2.65 43.17
N LYS A 2 37.10 3.41 42.17
CA LYS A 2 36.55 4.74 41.81
C LYS A 2 35.59 4.58 40.62
N THR A 3 34.31 4.81 40.84
CA THR A 3 33.27 4.85 39.78
C THR A 3 33.29 6.21 39.09
N ARG A 4 33.48 6.21 37.79
CA ARG A 4 33.40 7.42 36.95
C ARG A 4 32.01 7.50 36.29
N ASN A 5 31.22 8.48 36.71
CA ASN A 5 30.00 8.88 36.03
C ASN A 5 30.38 9.74 34.83
N HIS A 6 29.89 9.35 33.64
CA HIS A 6 29.96 10.20 32.45
C HIS A 6 28.57 10.84 32.24
N THR A 7 28.53 12.12 32.55
CA THR A 7 27.38 13.00 32.27
C THR A 7 27.42 13.35 30.78
N VAL A 8 26.41 12.95 30.02
CA VAL A 8 26.22 13.37 28.62
C VAL A 8 25.34 14.61 28.63
N THR A 9 25.95 15.75 28.32
CA THR A 9 25.26 17.03 28.16
C THR A 9 24.57 17.07 26.81
N ALA A 10 23.22 17.13 26.80
CA ALA A 10 22.43 17.36 25.60
C ALA A 10 22.44 18.85 25.24
N ILE A 11 22.95 19.17 24.06
CA ILE A 11 22.87 20.53 23.49
C ILE A 11 21.58 20.61 22.67
N ILE A 12 20.62 21.39 23.19
CA ILE A 12 19.41 21.77 22.47
C ILE A 12 19.75 23.01 21.63
N ALA A 13 19.83 22.85 20.31
CA ALA A 13 19.90 23.98 19.39
C ALA A 13 18.46 24.35 18.97
N ALA A 14 17.95 25.43 19.51
CA ALA A 14 16.69 26.07 19.09
C ALA A 14 16.94 26.82 17.78
N PHE A 15 16.33 26.38 16.68
CA PHE A 15 16.26 27.15 15.44
C PHE A 15 14.87 27.82 15.37
N VAL A 16 14.85 29.12 15.70
CA VAL A 16 13.71 29.98 15.41
C VAL A 16 13.91 30.53 14.01
N LEU A 17 13.06 30.14 13.07
CA LEU A 17 12.95 30.82 11.79
C LEU A 17 11.51 31.34 11.63
N ALA A 18 11.31 32.59 11.89
CA ALA A 18 10.11 33.34 11.53
C ALA A 18 10.17 33.66 10.03
N ALA A 19 9.22 33.15 9.27
CA ALA A 19 8.92 33.68 7.94
C ALA A 19 7.41 33.82 7.80
N THR A 20 6.95 35.05 7.94
CA THR A 20 5.62 35.52 7.57
C THR A 20 5.51 35.54 6.05
N GLY A 21 4.62 34.72 5.53
CA GLY A 21 4.25 34.68 4.11
C GLY A 21 2.83 34.17 3.98
N SER A 22 1.84 35.04 4.21
CA SER A 22 0.43 34.74 3.93
C SER A 22 0.20 34.81 2.43
N THR A 23 0.11 33.66 1.77
CA THR A 23 -0.58 33.53 0.50
C THR A 23 -1.78 32.61 0.69
N SER A 24 -2.92 33.25 0.96
CA SER A 24 -4.21 32.61 0.88
C SER A 24 -4.50 32.26 -0.57
N LEU A 25 -4.27 31.01 -0.98
CA LEU A 25 -4.93 30.44 -2.15
C LEU A 25 -6.32 30.02 -1.70
N ALA A 26 -7.30 30.87 -1.98
CA ALA A 26 -8.70 30.49 -1.97
C ALA A 26 -8.93 29.52 -3.14
N ALA A 27 -8.82 28.23 -2.88
CA ALA A 27 -9.33 27.21 -3.79
C ALA A 27 -10.82 27.05 -3.53
N THR A 28 -11.63 27.90 -4.15
CA THR A 28 -13.03 27.59 -4.43
C THR A 28 -13.04 26.52 -5.54
N GLY A 29 -13.06 25.27 -5.11
CA GLY A 29 -13.21 24.12 -5.98
C GLY A 29 -14.17 23.17 -5.31
N ASN A 30 -15.43 23.22 -5.71
CA ASN A 30 -16.42 22.17 -5.48
C ASN A 30 -15.95 20.95 -6.30
N GLY A 31 -14.95 20.22 -5.80
CA GLY A 31 -14.27 19.14 -6.49
C GLY A 31 -14.50 17.86 -5.73
N THR A 32 -15.25 16.94 -6.33
CA THR A 32 -15.00 15.50 -6.15
C THR A 32 -13.49 15.33 -6.26
N SER A 33 -12.80 15.07 -5.14
CA SER A 33 -11.35 14.81 -5.16
C SER A 33 -11.10 13.70 -6.17
N SER A 34 -10.26 13.98 -7.17
CA SER A 34 -9.94 12.99 -8.20
C SER A 34 -9.45 11.70 -7.52
N GLU A 35 -9.59 10.57 -8.19
CA GLU A 35 -9.15 9.29 -7.66
C GLU A 35 -7.67 9.34 -7.27
N ALA A 36 -6.82 9.92 -8.12
CA ALA A 36 -5.41 10.18 -7.82
C ALA A 36 -5.22 11.03 -6.55
N GLY A 37 -6.06 12.05 -6.33
CA GLY A 37 -6.00 12.86 -5.11
C GLY A 37 -6.35 12.08 -3.85
N ARG A 38 -7.33 11.17 -3.93
CA ARG A 38 -7.66 10.27 -2.80
C ARG A 38 -6.56 9.26 -2.54
N ALA A 39 -5.95 8.70 -3.59
CA ALA A 39 -4.81 7.79 -3.48
C ALA A 39 -3.60 8.50 -2.85
N ALA A 40 -3.27 9.71 -3.28
CA ALA A 40 -2.18 10.51 -2.69
C ALA A 40 -2.41 10.79 -1.20
N LEU A 41 -3.65 11.13 -0.82
CA LEU A 41 -4.01 11.34 0.58
C LEU A 41 -3.88 10.03 1.38
N ALA A 42 -4.33 8.91 0.85
CA ALA A 42 -4.21 7.61 1.49
C ALA A 42 -2.74 7.22 1.72
N VAL A 43 -1.90 7.38 0.71
CA VAL A 43 -0.44 7.12 0.82
C VAL A 43 0.20 8.04 1.87
N ALA A 44 -0.15 9.33 1.90
CA ALA A 44 0.40 10.29 2.86
C ALA A 44 0.00 9.98 4.31
N GLN A 45 -1.16 9.36 4.52
CA GLN A 45 -1.66 9.02 5.86
C GLN A 45 -1.25 7.62 6.33
N ALA A 46 -0.88 6.73 5.43
CA ALA A 46 -0.45 5.39 5.80
C ALA A 46 0.91 5.43 6.51
N LYS A 47 0.99 4.84 7.70
CA LYS A 47 2.23 4.70 8.49
C LYS A 47 2.83 3.32 8.37
N ILE A 48 2.01 2.31 8.08
CA ILE A 48 2.49 0.97 7.78
C ILE A 48 2.58 0.78 6.26
N SER A 49 3.50 -0.06 5.83
CA SER A 49 3.66 -0.42 4.41
C SER A 49 2.63 -1.48 3.99
N PRO A 50 2.38 -1.63 2.66
CA PRO A 50 1.58 -2.75 2.14
C PRO A 50 2.09 -4.11 2.63
N ALA A 51 3.41 -4.32 2.69
CA ALA A 51 4.01 -5.57 3.18
C ALA A 51 3.66 -5.86 4.64
N GLN A 52 3.61 -4.83 5.51
CA GLN A 52 3.21 -4.99 6.90
C GLN A 52 1.72 -5.32 7.04
N ALA A 53 0.87 -4.68 6.23
CA ALA A 53 -0.57 -4.99 6.19
C ALA A 53 -0.83 -6.43 5.72
N ILE A 54 -0.13 -6.88 4.67
CA ILE A 54 -0.20 -8.27 4.18
C ILE A 54 0.23 -9.25 5.29
N ALA A 55 1.36 -8.99 5.94
CA ALA A 55 1.84 -9.85 7.03
C ALA A 55 0.83 -9.95 8.18
N ALA A 56 0.19 -8.84 8.55
CA ALA A 56 -0.86 -8.82 9.57
C ALA A 56 -2.09 -9.65 9.15
N ALA A 57 -2.50 -9.55 7.88
CA ALA A 57 -3.62 -10.30 7.34
C ALA A 57 -3.33 -11.82 7.30
N GLU A 58 -2.17 -12.22 6.77
CA GLU A 58 -1.76 -13.62 6.70
C GLU A 58 -1.62 -14.24 8.10
N ALA A 59 -1.09 -13.49 9.07
CA ALA A 59 -0.99 -13.93 10.46
C ALA A 59 -2.37 -14.12 11.12
N LYS A 60 -3.35 -13.27 10.77
CA LYS A 60 -4.69 -13.30 11.36
C LYS A 60 -5.59 -14.38 10.75
N ALA A 61 -5.60 -14.49 9.43
CA ALA A 61 -6.56 -15.33 8.69
C ALA A 61 -5.94 -16.63 8.16
N GLY A 62 -4.61 -16.67 8.07
CA GLY A 62 -3.90 -17.76 7.39
C GLY A 62 -3.92 -17.61 5.86
N GLY A 63 -3.32 -18.59 5.17
CA GLY A 63 -3.23 -18.60 3.71
C GLY A 63 -2.21 -17.62 3.17
N LYS A 64 -2.38 -17.27 1.90
CA LYS A 64 -1.51 -16.33 1.16
C LYS A 64 -2.32 -15.15 0.66
N ALA A 65 -1.75 -13.96 0.74
CA ALA A 65 -2.37 -12.77 0.19
C ALA A 65 -2.42 -12.86 -1.34
N THR A 66 -3.61 -12.60 -1.87
CA THR A 66 -3.89 -12.55 -3.31
C THR A 66 -4.25 -11.15 -3.78
N GLY A 67 -4.63 -10.25 -2.86
CA GLY A 67 -4.93 -8.87 -3.18
C GLY A 67 -4.73 -7.93 -2.00
N ILE A 68 -4.46 -6.68 -2.31
CA ILE A 68 -4.38 -5.56 -1.36
C ILE A 68 -4.83 -4.27 -2.02
N ASP A 69 -5.51 -3.41 -1.27
CA ASP A 69 -6.02 -2.15 -1.75
C ASP A 69 -5.99 -1.11 -0.61
N LEU A 70 -5.35 0.04 -0.84
CA LEU A 70 -5.25 1.14 0.10
C LEU A 70 -6.41 2.13 -0.10
N LYS A 71 -7.29 2.21 0.87
CA LYS A 71 -8.48 3.06 0.83
C LYS A 71 -8.39 4.21 1.83
N HIS A 72 -8.91 5.36 1.38
CA HIS A 72 -9.26 6.46 2.26
C HIS A 72 -10.75 6.76 2.14
N LYS A 73 -11.50 6.53 3.22
CA LYS A 73 -12.95 6.73 3.25
C LYS A 73 -13.39 7.23 4.62
N ASN A 74 -14.28 8.23 4.64
CA ASN A 74 -14.84 8.79 5.87
C ASN A 74 -13.78 9.24 6.88
N GLY A 75 -12.64 9.79 6.41
CA GLY A 75 -11.54 10.24 7.25
C GLY A 75 -10.62 9.13 7.78
N ALA A 76 -10.90 7.87 7.50
CA ALA A 76 -10.06 6.74 7.88
C ALA A 76 -9.27 6.19 6.68
N THR A 77 -8.01 5.83 6.92
CA THR A 77 -7.14 5.18 5.94
C THR A 77 -6.87 3.74 6.39
N TYR A 78 -7.14 2.79 5.52
CA TYR A 78 -7.01 1.37 5.81
C TYR A 78 -6.65 0.58 4.56
N TYR A 79 -6.01 -0.56 4.76
CA TYR A 79 -5.79 -1.56 3.72
C TYR A 79 -6.93 -2.58 3.74
N LYS A 80 -7.46 -2.89 2.57
CA LYS A 80 -8.22 -4.13 2.36
C LYS A 80 -7.24 -5.18 1.87
N VAL A 81 -7.14 -6.29 2.56
CA VAL A 81 -6.27 -7.40 2.16
C VAL A 81 -7.11 -8.65 1.97
N GLU A 82 -6.92 -9.29 0.85
CA GLU A 82 -7.53 -10.59 0.55
C GLU A 82 -6.48 -11.67 0.72
N THR A 83 -6.80 -12.71 1.52
CA THR A 83 -5.97 -13.91 1.65
C THR A 83 -6.76 -15.15 1.26
N ARG A 84 -6.08 -16.15 0.71
CA ARG A 84 -6.68 -17.41 0.27
C ARG A 84 -6.00 -18.60 0.93
N GLN A 85 -6.83 -19.51 1.44
CA GLN A 85 -6.40 -20.80 1.93
C GLN A 85 -7.30 -21.90 1.31
N GLY A 86 -6.82 -22.52 0.24
CA GLY A 86 -7.67 -23.36 -0.58
C GLY A 86 -8.86 -22.57 -1.14
N ASN A 87 -10.07 -23.04 -0.92
CA ASN A 87 -11.29 -22.37 -1.38
C ASN A 87 -11.81 -21.29 -0.41
N GLN A 88 -11.15 -21.09 0.73
CA GLN A 88 -11.55 -20.03 1.66
C GLN A 88 -10.84 -18.73 1.29
N GLU A 89 -11.63 -17.70 1.10
CA GLU A 89 -11.21 -16.32 0.94
C GLU A 89 -11.51 -15.54 2.22
N HIS A 90 -10.50 -14.84 2.71
CA HIS A 90 -10.65 -13.92 3.83
C HIS A 90 -10.38 -12.51 3.36
N LYS A 91 -11.33 -11.61 3.62
CA LYS A 91 -11.19 -10.17 3.36
C LYS A 91 -11.03 -9.46 4.69
N LEU A 92 -9.89 -8.80 4.87
CA LEU A 92 -9.55 -8.10 6.09
C LEU A 92 -9.43 -6.61 5.82
N GLU A 93 -9.89 -5.81 6.77
CA GLU A 93 -9.62 -4.37 6.82
C GLU A 93 -8.58 -4.12 7.92
N ILE A 94 -7.48 -3.48 7.56
CA ILE A 94 -6.33 -3.24 8.44
C ILE A 94 -6.08 -1.75 8.52
N ASP A 95 -6.10 -1.20 9.71
CA ASP A 95 -5.81 0.20 9.95
C ASP A 95 -4.41 0.56 9.44
N ALA A 96 -4.33 1.54 8.53
CA ALA A 96 -3.09 1.90 7.87
C ALA A 96 -2.12 2.70 8.77
N GLN A 97 -2.53 3.07 9.98
CA GLN A 97 -1.67 3.75 10.94
C GLN A 97 -1.08 2.81 11.99
N SER A 98 -1.89 1.86 12.47
CA SER A 98 -1.52 0.97 13.59
C SER A 98 -1.24 -0.48 13.17
N GLY A 99 -1.72 -0.91 12.00
CA GLY A 99 -1.67 -2.31 11.57
C GLY A 99 -2.69 -3.21 12.26
N GLN A 100 -3.62 -2.66 13.03
CA GLN A 100 -4.67 -3.44 13.68
C GLN A 100 -5.72 -3.91 12.69
N VAL A 101 -6.19 -5.14 12.85
CA VAL A 101 -7.30 -5.68 12.08
C VAL A 101 -8.60 -5.07 12.60
N LEU A 102 -9.26 -4.27 11.76
CA LEU A 102 -10.51 -3.60 12.04
C LEU A 102 -11.72 -4.50 11.77
N ASN A 103 -11.64 -5.31 10.72
CA ASN A 103 -12.73 -6.17 10.28
C ASN A 103 -12.17 -7.41 9.57
N SER A 104 -12.91 -8.52 9.61
CA SER A 104 -12.58 -9.74 8.88
C SER A 104 -13.85 -10.45 8.45
N LYS A 105 -13.90 -10.85 7.18
CA LYS A 105 -14.99 -11.63 6.60
C LYS A 105 -14.40 -12.84 5.88
N THR A 106 -15.08 -13.98 5.98
CA THR A 106 -14.70 -15.20 5.29
C THR A 106 -15.80 -15.59 4.31
N LYS A 107 -15.39 -16.04 3.13
CA LYS A 107 -16.27 -16.54 2.08
C LYS A 107 -15.65 -17.83 1.50
N THR A 108 -16.51 -18.79 1.13
CA THR A 108 -16.07 -19.97 0.40
C THR A 108 -16.27 -19.71 -1.08
N GLU A 109 -15.19 -19.78 -1.85
CA GLU A 109 -15.20 -19.67 -3.28
C GLU A 109 -15.33 -21.04 -3.94
N LYS A 110 -15.87 -21.09 -5.15
CA LYS A 110 -16.01 -22.32 -5.92
C LYS A 110 -14.66 -22.80 -6.44
N ASP A 111 -13.83 -21.84 -6.85
CA ASP A 111 -12.57 -22.12 -7.52
C ASP A 111 -11.39 -21.75 -6.62
N ALA A 112 -10.31 -22.51 -6.72
CA ALA A 112 -9.03 -22.16 -6.10
C ALA A 112 -8.44 -20.93 -6.80
N PRO A 113 -7.68 -20.09 -6.07
CA PRO A 113 -7.00 -18.94 -6.67
C PRO A 113 -5.96 -19.39 -7.69
N PRO A 114 -5.59 -18.51 -8.64
CA PRO A 114 -4.43 -18.73 -9.48
C PRO A 114 -3.19 -19.05 -8.64
N GLN A 115 -2.32 -19.92 -9.16
CA GLN A 115 -1.11 -20.32 -8.44
C GLN A 115 0.05 -19.40 -8.81
N ALA A 116 0.59 -18.71 -7.84
CA ALA A 116 1.77 -17.87 -7.96
C ALA A 116 2.98 -18.54 -7.28
N LYS A 117 4.18 -18.39 -7.87
CA LYS A 117 5.44 -18.86 -7.26
C LYS A 117 6.10 -17.77 -6.41
N ILE A 118 5.86 -16.51 -6.74
CA ILE A 118 6.28 -15.39 -5.91
C ILE A 118 5.12 -14.90 -5.04
N SER A 119 5.43 -14.20 -3.96
CA SER A 119 4.42 -13.60 -3.09
C SER A 119 3.94 -12.24 -3.62
N LEU A 120 2.77 -11.81 -3.16
CA LEU A 120 2.23 -10.47 -3.45
C LEU A 120 3.21 -9.36 -3.02
N GLN A 121 3.90 -9.52 -1.87
CA GLN A 121 4.90 -8.56 -1.40
C GLN A 121 6.08 -8.44 -2.38
N GLN A 122 6.53 -9.56 -2.97
CA GLN A 122 7.61 -9.54 -3.95
C GLN A 122 7.19 -8.84 -5.25
N ALA A 123 5.96 -9.07 -5.70
CA ALA A 123 5.41 -8.37 -6.86
C ALA A 123 5.29 -6.86 -6.63
N ILE A 124 4.76 -6.45 -5.47
CA ILE A 124 4.69 -5.04 -5.05
C ILE A 124 6.07 -4.40 -5.05
N ALA A 125 7.07 -5.04 -4.45
CA ALA A 125 8.43 -4.52 -4.40
C ALA A 125 9.04 -4.34 -5.81
N ALA A 126 8.79 -5.26 -6.74
CA ALA A 126 9.24 -5.16 -8.12
C ALA A 126 8.57 -3.99 -8.86
N ALA A 127 7.26 -3.79 -8.67
CA ALA A 127 6.51 -2.70 -9.28
C ALA A 127 6.92 -1.33 -8.70
N GLU A 128 7.05 -1.21 -7.36
CA GLU A 128 7.53 0.02 -6.71
C GLU A 128 8.94 0.39 -7.18
N ALA A 129 9.85 -0.59 -7.30
CA ALA A 129 11.20 -0.36 -7.80
C ALA A 129 11.21 0.09 -9.27
N LYS A 130 10.28 -0.41 -10.09
CA LYS A 130 10.14 -0.04 -11.50
C LYS A 130 9.68 1.40 -11.70
N VAL A 131 8.71 1.86 -10.90
CA VAL A 131 8.07 3.17 -11.05
C VAL A 131 8.74 4.25 -10.18
N GLY A 132 9.29 3.87 -9.03
CA GLY A 132 9.78 4.82 -8.03
C GLY A 132 8.64 5.45 -7.24
N GLY A 133 7.62 4.66 -6.88
CA GLY A 133 6.43 5.11 -6.19
C GLY A 133 5.99 4.20 -5.04
N LYS A 134 4.71 4.29 -4.68
CA LYS A 134 4.06 3.47 -3.66
C LYS A 134 2.89 2.70 -4.27
N ALA A 135 2.86 1.40 -4.04
CA ALA A 135 1.73 0.59 -4.44
C ALA A 135 0.49 0.98 -3.63
N ILE A 136 -0.62 1.18 -4.34
CA ILE A 136 -1.92 1.52 -3.78
C ILE A 136 -2.91 0.38 -3.96
N GLU A 137 -2.73 -0.45 -4.96
CA GLU A 137 -3.53 -1.65 -5.23
C GLU A 137 -2.63 -2.74 -5.83
N ALA A 138 -2.91 -4.01 -5.54
CA ALA A 138 -2.27 -5.14 -6.20
C ALA A 138 -3.16 -6.37 -6.10
N ASP A 139 -3.36 -7.07 -7.22
CA ASP A 139 -4.19 -8.26 -7.31
C ASP A 139 -3.53 -9.37 -8.12
N LEU A 140 -3.77 -10.62 -7.71
CA LEU A 140 -3.35 -11.81 -8.42
C LEU A 140 -4.42 -12.20 -9.44
N GLU A 141 -4.07 -12.17 -10.71
CA GLU A 141 -4.99 -12.39 -11.82
C GLU A 141 -4.54 -13.49 -12.77
N HIS A 142 -5.51 -14.06 -13.48
CA HIS A 142 -5.26 -14.94 -14.60
C HIS A 142 -5.55 -14.19 -15.90
N GLU A 143 -4.51 -13.83 -16.64
CA GLU A 143 -4.63 -13.06 -17.88
C GLU A 143 -4.01 -13.83 -19.07
N LYS A 144 -4.80 -14.05 -20.11
CA LYS A 144 -4.35 -14.67 -21.39
C LYS A 144 -3.54 -15.96 -21.22
N GLY A 145 -3.91 -16.79 -20.24
CA GLY A 145 -3.26 -18.08 -19.96
C GLY A 145 -2.01 -17.98 -19.08
N SER A 146 -1.69 -16.82 -18.58
CA SER A 146 -0.60 -16.58 -17.61
C SER A 146 -1.14 -16.07 -16.29
N VAL A 147 -0.44 -16.32 -15.20
CA VAL A 147 -0.74 -15.74 -13.90
C VAL A 147 0.14 -14.52 -13.69
N VAL A 148 -0.48 -13.40 -13.37
CA VAL A 148 0.19 -12.12 -13.18
C VAL A 148 -0.30 -11.46 -11.89
N TYR A 149 0.54 -10.61 -11.32
CA TYR A 149 0.10 -9.58 -10.39
C TYR A 149 -0.09 -8.29 -11.18
N ASP A 150 -1.27 -7.70 -11.09
CA ASP A 150 -1.54 -6.35 -11.55
C ASP A 150 -1.35 -5.40 -10.37
N VAL A 151 -0.45 -4.44 -10.48
CA VAL A 151 -0.05 -3.56 -9.37
C VAL A 151 -0.20 -2.11 -9.81
N GLU A 152 -1.07 -1.38 -9.12
CA GLU A 152 -1.20 0.05 -9.30
C GLU A 152 -0.23 0.79 -8.37
N VAL A 153 0.66 1.60 -8.95
CA VAL A 153 1.69 2.35 -8.23
C VAL A 153 1.48 3.85 -8.42
N LEU A 154 1.37 4.56 -7.32
CA LEU A 154 1.36 6.02 -7.31
C LEU A 154 2.80 6.54 -7.28
N ALA A 155 3.26 7.15 -8.35
CA ALA A 155 4.56 7.79 -8.44
C ALA A 155 4.62 9.08 -7.60
N ALA A 156 5.83 9.55 -7.29
CA ALA A 156 6.03 10.75 -6.47
C ALA A 156 5.44 12.05 -7.08
N ASN A 157 5.27 12.08 -8.40
CA ASN A 157 4.64 13.19 -9.11
C ASN A 157 3.09 13.11 -9.13
N GLY A 158 2.51 12.11 -8.46
CA GLY A 158 1.05 11.89 -8.40
C GLY A 158 0.47 11.14 -9.60
N THR A 159 1.30 10.66 -10.52
CA THR A 159 0.86 9.84 -11.66
C THR A 159 0.68 8.39 -11.21
N LYS A 160 -0.43 7.77 -11.61
CA LYS A 160 -0.70 6.35 -11.40
C LYS A 160 -0.10 5.52 -12.54
N HIS A 161 0.44 4.38 -12.22
CA HIS A 161 1.02 3.43 -13.18
C HIS A 161 0.46 2.05 -12.92
N ASP A 162 -0.03 1.39 -13.97
CA ASP A 162 -0.36 -0.02 -13.96
C ASP A 162 0.87 -0.85 -14.31
N VAL A 163 1.27 -1.72 -13.42
CA VAL A 163 2.46 -2.55 -13.56
C VAL A 163 2.10 -4.01 -13.48
N LYS A 164 2.29 -4.75 -14.56
CA LYS A 164 2.09 -6.19 -14.56
C LYS A 164 3.39 -6.92 -14.24
N VAL A 165 3.33 -7.78 -13.24
CA VAL A 165 4.45 -8.58 -12.77
C VAL A 165 4.13 -10.07 -12.97
N ASN A 166 5.04 -10.81 -13.60
CA ASN A 166 4.88 -12.24 -13.79
C ASN A 166 4.89 -12.96 -12.44
N ALA A 167 3.83 -13.72 -12.15
CA ALA A 167 3.65 -14.38 -10.86
C ALA A 167 4.57 -15.61 -10.65
N ASP A 168 5.24 -16.07 -11.70
CA ASP A 168 6.19 -17.18 -11.62
C ASP A 168 7.62 -16.76 -11.27
N ASN A 169 8.06 -15.60 -11.77
CA ASN A 169 9.46 -15.20 -11.71
C ASN A 169 9.71 -13.75 -11.22
N GLY A 170 8.67 -12.96 -11.02
CA GLY A 170 8.77 -11.59 -10.52
C GLY A 170 9.22 -10.55 -11.56
N GLN A 171 9.32 -10.92 -12.82
CA GLN A 171 9.69 -9.97 -13.87
C GLN A 171 8.54 -9.02 -14.18
N VAL A 172 8.85 -7.72 -14.30
CA VAL A 172 7.91 -6.73 -14.78
C VAL A 172 7.68 -6.95 -16.28
N ILE A 173 6.43 -7.27 -16.64
CA ILE A 173 6.01 -7.54 -18.02
C ILE A 173 5.66 -6.23 -18.74
N SER A 174 4.95 -5.34 -18.04
CA SER A 174 4.55 -4.03 -18.56
C SER A 174 4.47 -2.99 -17.45
N SER A 175 4.65 -1.73 -17.82
CA SER A 175 4.39 -0.58 -16.97
C SER A 175 3.81 0.52 -17.84
N LYS A 176 2.61 0.97 -17.53
CA LYS A 176 1.85 1.98 -18.28
C LYS A 176 1.39 3.06 -17.34
N VAL A 177 1.35 4.30 -17.82
CA VAL A 177 0.69 5.39 -17.12
C VAL A 177 -0.81 5.17 -17.23
N ASP A 178 -1.49 5.20 -16.10
CA ASP A 178 -2.95 5.25 -16.07
C ASP A 178 -3.39 6.68 -16.42
N HIS A 179 -4.07 6.80 -17.58
CA HIS A 179 -4.67 8.06 -18.00
C HIS A 179 -6.15 8.01 -17.62
N PRO A 180 -6.61 8.88 -16.72
CA PRO A 180 -8.05 8.99 -16.48
C PRO A 180 -8.73 9.44 -17.77
N ASP A 181 -9.74 8.66 -18.18
CA ASP A 181 -10.64 8.98 -19.31
C ASP A 181 -11.46 10.26 -19.04
#